data_d0819086209749259a474b3a3bf02e26
#
_entry.id   d0819086209749259a474b3a3bf02e26
#
_cell.length_a   1.000
_cell.length_b   1.000
_cell.length_c   1.000
_cell.angle_alpha   90.00
_cell.angle_beta   90.00
_cell.angle_gamma   90.00
#
_symmetry.space_group_name_H-M   'P 1'
#
loop_
_entity.id
_entity.type
_entity.pdbx_description
1 polymer ?
#
loop_
_entity_poly.entity_id
_entity_poly.type
_entity_poly.pdbx_seq_one_letter_code
_entity_poly.pdbx_strand_id
1 'polypeptide(L)'
;MGRLAPPARSGHPIRTLVILLLLAAGAAVYWFFPRPPRYITYGDRELLLLEDVAASTLDSAAFAPDENGWMTYRDGKITAVQGIDVSSHQGEIDWQAVADSGIRFAIIRAAFRGYGQEGRLVEDSRFTENISGALAAGLDVGVYCFSQAVTVEEAQEELALTLDLIAPYEITYPVVYDW
;
A
#
# COMPACT_ATOMS: atom_id res chain seq x y z
N MET A 1 -54.69 -25.69 -46.87
CA MET A 1 -53.34 -25.06 -46.86
C MET A 1 -52.58 -25.53 -45.60
N GLY A 2 -51.84 -26.63 -45.79
CA GLY A 2 -51.02 -27.17 -44.70
C GLY A 2 -49.69 -26.36 -44.56
N ARG A 3 -49.41 -25.84 -43.38
CA ARG A 3 -48.09 -25.24 -43.07
C ARG A 3 -47.05 -26.36 -42.85
N LEU A 4 -46.03 -26.40 -43.71
CA LEU A 4 -44.91 -27.30 -43.54
C LEU A 4 -44.14 -26.83 -42.31
N ALA A 5 -43.86 -27.73 -41.37
CA ALA A 5 -43.00 -27.47 -40.21
C ALA A 5 -41.55 -27.28 -40.69
N PRO A 6 -40.79 -26.33 -40.06
CA PRO A 6 -39.40 -26.14 -40.44
C PRO A 6 -38.56 -27.38 -40.10
N PRO A 7 -37.53 -27.68 -40.90
CA PRO A 7 -36.68 -28.86 -40.68
C PRO A 7 -35.95 -28.73 -39.33
N ALA A 8 -35.96 -29.81 -38.55
CA ALA A 8 -35.22 -29.90 -37.32
C ALA A 8 -33.70 -29.69 -37.62
N ARG A 9 -33.09 -28.70 -36.99
CA ARG A 9 -31.63 -28.50 -37.04
C ARG A 9 -30.95 -29.72 -36.44
N SER A 10 -30.35 -30.56 -37.26
CA SER A 10 -29.48 -31.65 -36.80
C SER A 10 -28.22 -31.03 -36.19
N GLY A 11 -28.18 -30.88 -34.87
CA GLY A 11 -26.96 -30.58 -34.18
C GLY A 11 -25.96 -31.71 -34.41
N HIS A 12 -24.73 -31.39 -34.79
CA HIS A 12 -23.67 -32.37 -34.94
C HIS A 12 -23.08 -32.67 -33.53
N PRO A 13 -23.54 -33.66 -32.78
CA PRO A 13 -23.18 -33.93 -31.40
C PRO A 13 -21.66 -34.17 -31.25
N ILE A 14 -21.06 -34.79 -32.28
CA ILE A 14 -19.60 -35.02 -32.29
C ILE A 14 -18.82 -33.71 -32.38
N ARG A 15 -19.23 -32.75 -33.19
CA ARG A 15 -18.58 -31.44 -33.30
C ARG A 15 -18.67 -30.69 -31.97
N THR A 16 -19.83 -30.70 -31.33
CA THR A 16 -20.02 -30.06 -30.01
C THR A 16 -19.16 -30.70 -28.95
N LEU A 17 -19.07 -32.03 -28.93
CA LEU A 17 -18.20 -32.76 -27.99
C LEU A 17 -16.70 -32.40 -28.18
N VAL A 18 -16.24 -32.36 -29.44
CA VAL A 18 -14.86 -31.99 -29.77
C VAL A 18 -14.56 -30.57 -29.32
N ILE A 19 -15.46 -29.60 -29.54
CA ILE A 19 -15.28 -28.22 -29.08
C ILE A 19 -15.20 -28.15 -27.55
N LEU A 20 -16.08 -28.88 -26.84
CA LEU A 20 -16.06 -28.91 -25.38
C LEU A 20 -14.74 -29.52 -24.82
N LEU A 21 -14.25 -30.58 -25.45
CA LEU A 21 -12.95 -31.20 -25.09
C LEU A 21 -11.78 -30.25 -25.34
N LEU A 22 -11.77 -29.51 -26.44
CA LEU A 22 -10.72 -28.51 -26.72
C LEU A 22 -10.79 -27.34 -25.73
N LEU A 23 -11.99 -26.88 -25.38
CA LEU A 23 -12.15 -25.82 -24.34
C LEU A 23 -11.69 -26.32 -22.96
N ALA A 24 -12.04 -27.54 -22.58
CA ALA A 24 -11.59 -28.16 -21.33
C ALA A 24 -10.08 -28.34 -21.29
N ALA A 25 -9.46 -28.80 -22.39
CA ALA A 25 -8.03 -28.91 -22.52
C ALA A 25 -7.33 -27.54 -22.43
N GLY A 26 -7.88 -26.53 -23.12
CA GLY A 26 -7.38 -25.15 -23.04
C GLY A 26 -7.48 -24.57 -21.62
N ALA A 27 -8.58 -24.81 -20.92
CA ALA A 27 -8.76 -24.43 -19.53
C ALA A 27 -7.77 -25.15 -18.61
N ALA A 28 -7.55 -26.45 -18.82
CA ALA A 28 -6.57 -27.24 -18.06
C ALA A 28 -5.15 -26.71 -18.28
N VAL A 29 -4.76 -26.41 -19.51
CA VAL A 29 -3.48 -25.78 -19.81
C VAL A 29 -3.36 -24.44 -19.10
N TYR A 30 -4.39 -23.60 -19.14
CA TYR A 30 -4.41 -22.30 -18.48
C TYR A 30 -4.22 -22.38 -16.94
N TRP A 31 -4.82 -23.42 -16.31
CA TRP A 31 -4.78 -23.59 -14.85
C TRP A 31 -3.56 -24.35 -14.35
N PHE A 32 -3.05 -25.32 -15.10
CA PHE A 32 -1.98 -26.22 -14.64
C PHE A 32 -0.58 -25.89 -15.16
N PHE A 33 -0.47 -25.07 -16.22
CA PHE A 33 0.86 -24.64 -16.67
C PHE A 33 1.28 -23.35 -15.94
N PRO A 34 2.47 -23.35 -15.31
CA PRO A 34 3.01 -22.14 -14.68
C PRO A 34 3.18 -21.05 -15.73
N ARG A 35 2.72 -19.87 -15.42
CA ARG A 35 2.94 -18.70 -16.27
C ARG A 35 4.41 -18.34 -16.26
N PRO A 36 4.99 -17.93 -17.38
CA PRO A 36 6.36 -17.45 -17.39
C PRO A 36 6.49 -16.25 -16.46
N PRO A 37 7.61 -16.16 -15.72
CA PRO A 37 7.85 -15.00 -14.86
C PRO A 37 7.81 -13.70 -15.67
N ARG A 38 7.23 -12.66 -15.11
CA ARG A 38 7.14 -11.35 -15.73
C ARG A 38 8.20 -10.46 -15.13
N TYR A 39 8.91 -9.72 -15.97
CA TYR A 39 9.92 -8.76 -15.55
C TYR A 39 9.54 -7.35 -15.98
N ILE A 40 9.98 -6.37 -15.21
CA ILE A 40 9.96 -4.96 -15.56
C ILE A 40 11.40 -4.42 -15.54
N THR A 41 11.67 -3.47 -16.39
CA THR A 41 12.94 -2.75 -16.38
C THR A 41 12.81 -1.51 -15.50
N TYR A 42 13.70 -1.38 -14.52
CA TYR A 42 13.80 -0.21 -13.66
C TYR A 42 15.25 0.30 -13.67
N GLY A 43 15.50 1.40 -14.35
CA GLY A 43 16.85 1.87 -14.63
C GLY A 43 17.62 0.85 -15.49
N ASP A 44 18.71 0.33 -14.96
CA ASP A 44 19.58 -0.68 -15.56
C ASP A 44 19.29 -2.12 -15.07
N ARG A 45 18.21 -2.31 -14.31
CA ARG A 45 17.87 -3.60 -13.69
C ARG A 45 16.57 -4.18 -14.23
N GLU A 46 16.56 -5.50 -14.38
CA GLU A 46 15.34 -6.25 -14.57
C GLU A 46 14.84 -6.78 -13.23
N LEU A 47 13.63 -6.42 -12.85
CA LEU A 47 12.99 -6.81 -11.60
C LEU A 47 11.87 -7.80 -11.89
N LEU A 48 11.84 -8.91 -11.13
CA LEU A 48 10.78 -9.90 -11.20
C LEU A 48 9.49 -9.32 -10.61
N LEU A 49 8.41 -9.35 -11.40
CA LEU A 49 7.06 -9.05 -10.90
C LEU A 49 6.52 -10.26 -10.14
N LEU A 50 6.21 -10.08 -8.87
CA LEU A 50 5.52 -11.08 -8.07
C LEU A 50 4.03 -11.13 -8.46
N GLU A 51 3.48 -12.33 -8.66
CA GLU A 51 2.09 -12.50 -9.14
C GLU A 51 1.04 -12.07 -8.11
N ASP A 52 1.37 -12.15 -6.83
CA ASP A 52 0.52 -11.82 -5.69
C ASP A 52 0.62 -10.34 -5.26
N VAL A 53 1.51 -9.57 -5.88
CA VAL A 53 1.64 -8.14 -5.63
C VAL A 53 0.85 -7.37 -6.69
N ALA A 54 -0.15 -6.62 -6.25
CA ALA A 54 -0.95 -5.78 -7.13
C ALA A 54 -0.09 -4.69 -7.77
N ALA A 55 -0.17 -4.55 -9.09
CA ALA A 55 0.47 -3.44 -9.77
C ALA A 55 -0.22 -2.12 -9.40
N SER A 56 0.57 -1.02 -9.33
CA SER A 56 0.00 0.32 -9.18
C SER A 56 -0.94 0.62 -10.35
N THR A 57 -2.11 1.18 -10.02
CA THR A 57 -3.07 1.68 -11.01
C THR A 57 -2.93 3.17 -11.28
N LEU A 58 -1.96 3.82 -10.64
CA LEU A 58 -1.70 5.24 -10.82
C LEU A 58 -1.06 5.50 -12.20
N ASP A 59 -1.55 6.52 -12.88
CA ASP A 59 -0.96 6.98 -14.14
C ASP A 59 0.27 7.86 -13.85
N SER A 60 1.44 7.44 -14.32
CA SER A 60 2.67 8.19 -14.13
C SER A 60 2.63 9.60 -14.76
N ALA A 61 1.81 9.82 -15.79
CA ALA A 61 1.64 11.12 -16.42
C ALA A 61 0.80 12.11 -15.60
N ALA A 62 0.08 11.61 -14.58
CA ALA A 62 -0.73 12.43 -13.70
C ALA A 62 0.03 13.02 -12.50
N PHE A 63 1.33 12.69 -12.38
CA PHE A 63 2.23 13.31 -11.40
C PHE A 63 2.78 14.62 -11.96
N ALA A 64 2.65 15.70 -11.21
CA ALA A 64 3.20 17.00 -11.56
C ALA A 64 3.55 17.80 -10.31
N PRO A 65 4.57 18.66 -10.34
CA PRO A 65 4.81 19.59 -9.24
C PRO A 65 3.69 20.65 -9.18
N ASP A 66 3.32 21.04 -7.97
CA ASP A 66 2.45 22.19 -7.74
C ASP A 66 3.25 23.52 -7.80
N GLU A 67 2.60 24.62 -7.45
CA GLU A 67 3.19 25.98 -7.43
C GLU A 67 4.34 26.13 -6.40
N ASN A 68 4.37 25.25 -5.37
CA ASN A 68 5.41 25.20 -4.35
C ASN A 68 6.55 24.22 -4.73
N GLY A 69 6.42 23.52 -5.86
CA GLY A 69 7.36 22.52 -6.33
C GLY A 69 7.15 21.13 -5.68
N TRP A 70 6.05 20.93 -4.95
CA TRP A 70 5.74 19.62 -4.35
C TRP A 70 5.08 18.73 -5.38
N MET A 71 5.55 17.48 -5.46
CA MET A 71 4.95 16.49 -6.35
C MET A 71 3.52 16.20 -5.93
N THR A 72 2.57 16.37 -6.84
CA THR A 72 1.16 16.03 -6.65
C THR A 72 0.71 14.98 -7.65
N TYR A 73 -0.42 14.35 -7.39
CA TYR A 73 -1.09 13.44 -8.31
C TYR A 73 -2.53 13.85 -8.52
N ARG A 74 -2.94 13.93 -9.80
CA ARG A 74 -4.29 14.35 -10.14
C ARG A 74 -4.69 13.75 -11.49
N ASP A 75 -5.55 12.73 -11.50
CA ASP A 75 -6.02 12.05 -12.72
C ASP A 75 -7.51 12.30 -13.04
N GLY A 76 -8.14 13.23 -12.31
CA GLY A 76 -9.57 13.50 -12.40
C GLY A 76 -10.45 12.60 -11.52
N LYS A 77 -9.92 11.55 -10.94
CA LYS A 77 -10.60 10.64 -10.00
C LYS A 77 -9.96 10.68 -8.62
N ILE A 78 -8.64 10.70 -8.58
CA ILE A 78 -7.82 10.70 -7.37
C ILE A 78 -7.09 12.05 -7.32
N THR A 79 -7.07 12.64 -6.14
CA THR A 79 -6.24 13.81 -5.83
C THR A 79 -5.40 13.46 -4.60
N ALA A 80 -4.08 13.53 -4.74
CA ALA A 80 -3.18 13.34 -3.61
C ALA A 80 -3.25 14.55 -2.67
N VAL A 81 -3.03 14.29 -1.40
CA VAL A 81 -2.80 15.30 -0.36
C VAL A 81 -1.36 15.22 0.12
N GLN A 82 -0.81 16.35 0.55
CA GLN A 82 0.55 16.42 1.05
C GLN A 82 0.61 16.00 2.52
N GLY A 83 1.60 15.21 2.84
CA GLY A 83 1.89 14.78 4.20
C GLY A 83 3.38 14.78 4.49
N ILE A 84 3.73 14.62 5.74
CA ILE A 84 5.11 14.49 6.21
C ILE A 84 5.25 13.25 7.11
N ASP A 85 6.44 12.69 7.17
CA ASP A 85 6.84 11.77 8.23
C ASP A 85 7.86 12.45 9.13
N VAL A 86 7.75 12.21 10.43
CA VAL A 86 8.60 12.87 11.43
C VAL A 86 8.95 11.95 12.59
N SER A 87 10.06 12.31 13.24
CA SER A 87 10.55 11.66 14.44
C SER A 87 11.27 12.71 15.33
N SER A 88 11.96 12.28 16.38
CA SER A 88 12.81 13.14 17.17
C SER A 88 13.96 13.79 16.38
N HIS A 89 14.28 13.29 15.19
CA HIS A 89 15.32 13.85 14.32
C HIS A 89 14.99 15.24 13.77
N GLN A 90 13.72 15.59 13.63
CA GLN A 90 13.27 16.90 13.19
C GLN A 90 13.35 17.97 14.29
N GLY A 91 13.60 17.56 15.55
CA GLY A 91 13.65 18.48 16.68
C GLY A 91 12.27 19.04 17.06
N GLU A 92 12.22 20.30 17.43
CA GLU A 92 10.97 21.02 17.74
C GLU A 92 10.29 21.45 16.44
N ILE A 93 8.99 21.21 16.35
CA ILE A 93 8.17 21.48 15.16
C ILE A 93 7.08 22.48 15.50
N ASP A 94 6.99 23.55 14.70
CA ASP A 94 5.83 24.45 14.70
C ASP A 94 4.71 23.80 13.86
N TRP A 95 3.85 23.06 14.54
CA TRP A 95 2.78 22.31 13.90
C TRP A 95 1.70 23.20 13.24
N GLN A 96 1.51 24.42 13.77
CA GLN A 96 0.62 25.37 13.11
C GLN A 96 1.19 25.85 11.78
N ALA A 97 2.49 26.15 11.73
CA ALA A 97 3.15 26.51 10.48
C ALA A 97 3.14 25.36 9.47
N VAL A 98 3.29 24.10 9.94
CA VAL A 98 3.16 22.91 9.10
C VAL A 98 1.76 22.84 8.47
N ALA A 99 0.71 22.98 9.25
CA ALA A 99 -0.68 22.96 8.74
C ALA A 99 -0.94 24.12 7.76
N ASP A 100 -0.47 25.31 8.08
CA ASP A 100 -0.62 26.52 7.26
C ASP A 100 0.12 26.41 5.92
N SER A 101 1.18 25.59 5.83
CA SER A 101 1.92 25.34 4.60
C SER A 101 1.16 24.44 3.59
N GLY A 102 0.02 23.88 3.99
CA GLY A 102 -0.81 23.01 3.14
C GLY A 102 -0.62 21.52 3.38
N ILE A 103 0.20 21.12 4.33
CA ILE A 103 0.30 19.73 4.81
C ILE A 103 -1.04 19.34 5.44
N ARG A 104 -1.48 18.10 5.19
CA ARG A 104 -2.78 17.60 5.65
C ARG A 104 -2.67 16.43 6.62
N PHE A 105 -1.57 15.70 6.59
CA PHE A 105 -1.34 14.58 7.51
C PHE A 105 0.12 14.46 7.93
N ALA A 106 0.33 13.81 9.05
CA ALA A 106 1.66 13.44 9.54
C ALA A 106 1.70 11.97 9.93
N ILE A 107 2.78 11.28 9.57
CA ILE A 107 3.10 9.93 10.06
C ILE A 107 4.23 10.07 11.07
N ILE A 108 3.95 9.82 12.35
CA ILE A 108 4.83 10.16 13.47
C ILE A 108 5.47 8.90 14.03
N ARG A 109 6.79 8.90 14.21
CA ARG A 109 7.47 7.77 14.83
C ARG A 109 7.04 7.62 16.29
N ALA A 110 6.39 6.49 16.61
CA ALA A 110 6.02 6.18 17.98
C ALA A 110 7.18 5.54 18.74
N ALA A 111 7.85 4.57 18.11
CA ALA A 111 8.93 3.80 18.72
C ALA A 111 9.95 3.36 17.68
N PHE A 112 11.10 2.91 18.14
CA PHE A 112 12.13 2.29 17.32
C PHE A 112 12.90 1.24 18.12
N ARG A 113 13.43 0.24 17.42
CA ARG A 113 14.40 -0.68 17.99
C ARG A 113 15.79 -0.25 17.55
N GLY A 114 16.71 -0.10 18.50
CA GLY A 114 18.10 0.28 18.23
C GLY A 114 18.88 -0.83 17.51
N TYR A 115 19.97 -0.42 16.87
CA TYR A 115 20.88 -1.36 16.20
C TYR A 115 21.74 -2.15 17.19
N GLY A 116 22.19 -3.34 16.76
CA GLY A 116 23.15 -4.17 17.46
C GLY A 116 22.53 -5.24 18.36
N GLN A 117 23.39 -6.00 19.06
CA GLN A 117 22.98 -7.17 19.86
C GLN A 117 22.05 -6.83 21.04
N GLU A 118 22.06 -5.58 21.50
CA GLU A 118 21.20 -5.14 22.59
C GLU A 118 19.86 -4.59 22.14
N GLY A 119 19.65 -4.39 20.84
CA GLY A 119 18.45 -3.95 20.15
C GLY A 119 17.30 -3.47 21.03
N ARG A 120 17.53 -2.44 21.89
CA ARG A 120 16.52 -1.99 22.83
C ARG A 120 15.38 -1.32 22.09
N LEU A 121 14.17 -1.73 22.42
CA LEU A 121 12.97 -1.05 22.00
C LEU A 121 12.79 0.23 22.84
N VAL A 122 12.62 1.36 22.16
CA VAL A 122 12.59 2.69 22.78
C VAL A 122 11.44 3.51 22.16
N GLU A 123 10.69 4.21 22.99
CA GLU A 123 9.78 5.26 22.56
C GLU A 123 10.56 6.41 21.91
N ASP A 124 10.03 6.98 20.81
CA ASP A 124 10.63 8.21 20.26
C ASP A 124 10.49 9.36 21.26
N SER A 125 11.60 10.00 21.59
CA SER A 125 11.67 11.00 22.66
C SER A 125 10.80 12.23 22.44
N ARG A 126 10.28 12.43 21.22
CA ARG A 126 9.36 13.51 20.87
C ARG A 126 7.98 13.02 20.43
N PHE A 127 7.69 11.73 20.62
CA PHE A 127 6.41 11.16 20.18
C PHE A 127 5.22 11.92 20.74
N THR A 128 5.15 12.03 22.07
CA THR A 128 4.03 12.70 22.76
C THR A 128 3.85 14.15 22.32
N GLU A 129 4.96 14.87 22.16
CA GLU A 129 4.96 16.27 21.73
C GLU A 129 4.48 16.39 20.27
N ASN A 130 5.02 15.55 19.39
CA ASN A 130 4.69 15.57 17.96
C ASN A 130 3.23 15.19 17.71
N ILE A 131 2.73 14.09 18.31
CA ILE A 131 1.35 13.65 18.08
C ILE A 131 0.34 14.64 18.62
N SER A 132 0.60 15.19 19.83
CA SER A 132 -0.29 16.21 20.42
C SER A 132 -0.29 17.49 19.61
N GLY A 133 0.86 17.94 19.13
CA GLY A 133 0.98 19.15 18.32
C GLY A 133 0.30 19.00 16.95
N ALA A 134 0.50 17.87 16.25
CA ALA A 134 -0.12 17.60 14.97
C ALA A 134 -1.66 17.54 15.07
N LEU A 135 -2.18 16.82 16.08
CA LEU A 135 -3.63 16.75 16.33
C LEU A 135 -4.21 18.13 16.70
N ALA A 136 -3.52 18.91 17.54
CA ALA A 136 -3.95 20.26 17.92
C ALA A 136 -3.99 21.22 16.72
N ALA A 137 -3.10 21.05 15.75
CA ALA A 137 -3.08 21.80 14.49
C ALA A 137 -4.11 21.31 13.46
N GLY A 138 -4.90 20.26 13.78
CA GLY A 138 -5.96 19.73 12.93
C GLY A 138 -5.46 18.86 11.77
N LEU A 139 -4.25 18.30 11.87
CA LEU A 139 -3.74 17.33 10.89
C LEU A 139 -4.33 15.95 11.15
N ASP A 140 -4.55 15.20 10.07
CA ASP A 140 -4.74 13.75 10.16
C ASP A 140 -3.43 13.10 10.61
N VAL A 141 -3.50 12.14 11.52
CA VAL A 141 -2.32 11.52 12.11
C VAL A 141 -2.32 10.01 11.95
N GLY A 142 -1.21 9.49 11.47
CA GLY A 142 -0.79 8.10 11.58
C GLY A 142 0.53 8.00 12.37
N VAL A 143 0.95 6.78 12.62
CA VAL A 143 2.20 6.54 13.34
C VAL A 143 3.01 5.45 12.67
N TYR A 144 4.31 5.41 12.95
CA TYR A 144 5.15 4.28 12.55
C TYR A 144 6.05 3.80 13.68
N CYS A 145 6.37 2.53 13.63
CA CYS A 145 7.45 1.93 14.42
C CYS A 145 8.60 1.59 13.47
N PHE A 146 9.80 2.13 13.74
CA PHE A 146 10.99 1.75 13.00
C PHE A 146 11.55 0.45 13.56
N SER A 147 11.36 -0.64 12.81
CA SER A 147 11.67 -1.99 13.24
C SER A 147 13.11 -2.40 12.93
N GLN A 148 13.69 -3.13 13.86
CA GLN A 148 14.92 -3.92 13.68
C GLN A 148 14.70 -5.35 14.22
N ALA A 149 13.45 -5.77 14.35
CA ALA A 149 13.10 -7.10 14.83
C ALA A 149 13.63 -8.19 13.89
N VAL A 150 14.30 -9.18 14.46
CA VAL A 150 14.80 -10.38 13.76
C VAL A 150 14.06 -11.65 14.20
N THR A 151 13.16 -11.55 15.16
CA THR A 151 12.28 -12.63 15.62
C THR A 151 10.83 -12.16 15.67
N VAL A 152 9.91 -13.13 15.73
CA VAL A 152 8.47 -12.85 15.87
C VAL A 152 8.17 -12.20 17.22
N GLU A 153 8.86 -12.63 18.27
CA GLU A 153 8.72 -12.10 19.63
C GLU A 153 9.10 -10.62 19.68
N GLU A 154 10.21 -10.24 19.05
CA GLU A 154 10.65 -8.85 18.97
C GLU A 154 9.64 -7.99 18.19
N ALA A 155 9.11 -8.49 17.08
CA ALA A 155 8.07 -7.80 16.32
C ALA A 155 6.76 -7.62 17.13
N GLN A 156 6.41 -8.61 17.96
CA GLN A 156 5.26 -8.49 18.86
C GLN A 156 5.48 -7.45 19.96
N GLU A 157 6.70 -7.36 20.51
CA GLU A 157 7.06 -6.31 21.48
C GLU A 157 6.96 -4.91 20.86
N GLU A 158 7.47 -4.73 19.63
CA GLU A 158 7.39 -3.46 18.90
C GLU A 158 5.94 -3.05 18.66
N LEU A 159 5.11 -3.99 18.24
CA LEU A 159 3.68 -3.74 18.03
C LEU A 159 2.98 -3.41 19.36
N ALA A 160 3.24 -4.14 20.43
CA ALA A 160 2.62 -3.92 21.74
C ALA A 160 2.93 -2.51 22.26
N LEU A 161 4.21 -2.11 22.26
CA LEU A 161 4.60 -0.75 22.66
C LEU A 161 3.93 0.32 21.79
N THR A 162 3.92 0.12 20.47
CA THR A 162 3.30 1.09 19.55
C THR A 162 1.82 1.26 19.85
N LEU A 163 1.10 0.17 20.08
CA LEU A 163 -0.35 0.22 20.39
C LEU A 163 -0.61 0.88 21.76
N ASP A 164 0.24 0.61 22.76
CA ASP A 164 0.12 1.25 24.07
C ASP A 164 0.35 2.76 23.99
N LEU A 165 1.35 3.20 23.21
CA LEU A 165 1.67 4.62 23.03
C LEU A 165 0.55 5.39 22.33
N ILE A 166 -0.11 4.80 21.34
CA ILE A 166 -1.19 5.45 20.59
C ILE A 166 -2.55 5.37 21.28
N ALA A 167 -2.74 4.49 22.26
CA ALA A 167 -4.03 4.26 22.90
C ALA A 167 -4.75 5.54 23.42
N PRO A 168 -4.03 6.57 23.92
CA PRO A 168 -4.66 7.81 24.36
C PRO A 168 -5.10 8.76 23.23
N TYR A 169 -4.73 8.50 21.98
CA TYR A 169 -4.90 9.43 20.86
C TYR A 169 -5.91 8.91 19.85
N GLU A 170 -6.65 9.83 19.23
CA GLU A 170 -7.50 9.52 18.09
C GLU A 170 -6.69 9.72 16.81
N ILE A 171 -6.27 8.60 16.20
CA ILE A 171 -5.52 8.60 14.93
C ILE A 171 -6.43 8.17 13.77
N THR A 172 -6.31 8.83 12.62
CA THR A 172 -7.15 8.62 11.43
C THR A 172 -6.39 7.94 10.29
N TYR A 173 -5.06 8.00 10.33
CA TYR A 173 -4.17 7.36 9.35
C TYR A 173 -3.59 6.06 9.92
N PRO A 174 -2.99 5.21 9.06
CA PRO A 174 -2.56 3.88 9.47
C PRO A 174 -1.44 3.88 10.51
N VAL A 175 -1.34 2.75 11.23
CA VAL A 175 -0.14 2.34 11.94
C VAL A 175 0.76 1.62 10.95
N VAL A 176 1.98 2.13 10.77
CA VAL A 176 2.95 1.63 9.79
C VAL A 176 4.05 0.86 10.50
N TYR A 177 4.40 -0.28 9.96
CA TYR A 177 5.56 -1.06 10.38
C TYR A 177 6.67 -0.83 9.36
N ASP A 178 7.69 -0.07 9.74
CA ASP A 178 8.80 0.37 8.89
C ASP A 178 10.04 -0.48 9.19
N TRP A 179 10.48 -1.31 8.22
CA TRP A 179 11.54 -2.33 8.39
C TRP A 179 12.60 -2.28 7.29
#